data_e8544eac68af03dffebac7aa679e94c0
#
_entry.id   e8544eac68af03dffebac7aa679e94c0
#
_cell.length_a   1.000
_cell.length_b   1.000
_cell.length_c   1.000
_cell.angle_alpha   90.00
_cell.angle_beta   90.00
_cell.angle_gamma   90.00
#
_symmetry.space_group_name_H-M   'P 1'
#
loop_
_entity.id
_entity.type
_entity.pdbx_description
1 polymer ?
#
loop_
_entity_poly.entity_id
_entity_poly.type
_entity_poly.pdbx_seq_one_letter_code
_entity_poly.pdbx_strand_id
1 'polypeptide(L)'
;MREKAEKKMLRGSIYVGVFILVFAASAIIKMTYNPLSGEMQVHWNDTVGHAYSDIAYDDKEQNKFDLYVPADNTKKSYGLVVYLHAGGFSTGDKSDDANMLKWLTSKGYVAAGINYTLRNENNPEASVYTMSQEIKKSIPVVKAEAEKLGYNLDRMAISGGSAGGTLALLYAYRDADTSPIPVKMVFEMVGPPSFYPEDWATYGLDQNPEAAANLFSVMSGNTITTDMIGKASYDTAVKDISPFMWIDKNSVPTLAAYGKYDKVAPFGTVKYLINALEENNVPHDYFEFPHSGHGLQNDNKLYLKYIEKLNEYLERYMGSE
;
A
#
# COMPACT_ATOMS: atom_id res chain seq x y z
N MET A 1 47.49 40.34 -18.40
CA MET A 1 46.50 40.07 -17.31
C MET A 1 45.08 39.97 -17.85
N ARG A 2 44.63 40.86 -18.72
CA ARG A 2 43.27 40.89 -19.29
C ARG A 2 42.90 39.61 -20.06
N GLU A 3 43.76 39.12 -20.94
CA GLU A 3 43.55 37.91 -21.74
C GLU A 3 43.45 36.63 -20.91
N LYS A 4 44.18 36.50 -19.78
CA LYS A 4 44.06 35.39 -18.85
C LYS A 4 42.72 35.41 -18.09
N ALA A 5 42.22 36.61 -17.75
CA ALA A 5 40.92 36.77 -17.09
C ALA A 5 39.77 36.44 -18.03
N GLU A 6 39.84 36.86 -19.30
CA GLU A 6 38.87 36.56 -20.34
C GLU A 6 38.79 35.05 -20.63
N LYS A 7 39.94 34.36 -20.74
CA LYS A 7 39.98 32.89 -20.90
C LYS A 7 39.42 32.15 -19.68
N LYS A 8 39.67 32.66 -18.46
CA LYS A 8 39.11 32.04 -17.23
C LYS A 8 37.59 32.23 -17.15
N MET A 9 37.10 33.40 -17.52
CA MET A 9 35.67 33.72 -17.56
C MET A 9 34.95 32.89 -18.63
N LEU A 10 35.54 32.77 -19.84
CA LEU A 10 35.00 31.94 -20.93
C LEU A 10 34.90 30.45 -20.49
N ARG A 11 35.95 29.90 -19.85
CA ARG A 11 35.93 28.54 -19.31
C ARG A 11 34.84 28.38 -18.25
N GLY A 12 34.69 29.34 -17.34
CA GLY A 12 33.64 29.34 -16.35
C GLY A 12 32.24 29.30 -16.97
N SER A 13 32.01 30.13 -17.99
CA SER A 13 30.74 30.17 -18.73
C SER A 13 30.44 28.85 -19.45
N ILE A 14 31.48 28.19 -20.02
CA ILE A 14 31.33 26.88 -20.65
C ILE A 14 30.92 25.82 -19.62
N TYR A 15 31.54 25.76 -18.43
CA TYR A 15 31.20 24.83 -17.40
C TYR A 15 29.75 25.02 -16.87
N VAL A 16 29.34 26.28 -16.68
CA VAL A 16 27.96 26.61 -16.29
C VAL A 16 26.97 26.17 -17.38
N GLY A 17 27.29 26.45 -18.66
CA GLY A 17 26.46 26.02 -19.79
C GLY A 17 26.29 24.48 -19.87
N VAL A 18 27.40 23.74 -19.72
CA VAL A 18 27.39 22.28 -19.70
C VAL A 18 26.59 21.77 -18.52
N PHE A 19 26.76 22.35 -17.33
CA PHE A 19 26.00 21.98 -16.15
C PHE A 19 24.47 22.15 -16.35
N ILE A 20 24.07 23.32 -16.90
CA ILE A 20 22.64 23.60 -17.16
C ILE A 20 22.08 22.61 -18.20
N LEU A 21 22.82 22.29 -19.26
CA LEU A 21 22.39 21.34 -20.29
C LEU A 21 22.24 19.92 -19.72
N VAL A 22 23.22 19.46 -18.94
CA VAL A 22 23.18 18.14 -18.32
C VAL A 22 22.05 18.05 -17.29
N PHE A 23 21.86 19.11 -16.50
CA PHE A 23 20.78 19.18 -15.53
C PHE A 23 19.40 19.18 -16.22
N ALA A 24 19.21 20.01 -17.25
CA ALA A 24 17.95 20.02 -18.01
C ALA A 24 17.67 18.70 -18.71
N ALA A 25 18.68 18.09 -19.37
CA ALA A 25 18.53 16.77 -19.97
C ALA A 25 18.18 15.68 -18.93
N SER A 26 18.85 15.69 -17.78
CA SER A 26 18.58 14.77 -16.69
C SER A 26 17.17 14.96 -16.12
N ALA A 27 16.72 16.21 -15.96
CA ALA A 27 15.38 16.52 -15.51
C ALA A 27 14.32 16.05 -16.52
N ILE A 28 14.52 16.31 -17.81
CA ILE A 28 13.63 15.84 -18.88
C ILE A 28 13.56 14.32 -18.91
N ILE A 29 14.71 13.64 -18.86
CA ILE A 29 14.75 12.16 -18.82
C ILE A 29 13.98 11.63 -17.60
N LYS A 30 14.19 12.22 -16.40
CA LYS A 30 13.47 11.83 -15.20
C LYS A 30 11.95 12.07 -15.28
N MET A 31 11.53 13.12 -15.99
CA MET A 31 10.10 13.46 -16.15
C MET A 31 9.41 12.67 -17.26
N THR A 32 10.14 12.25 -18.28
CA THR A 32 9.57 11.59 -19.47
C THR A 32 9.83 10.08 -19.53
N TYR A 33 10.93 9.63 -18.95
CA TYR A 33 11.33 8.22 -18.94
C TYR A 33 11.03 7.59 -17.57
N ASN A 34 9.93 6.83 -17.52
CA ASN A 34 9.66 5.94 -16.38
C ASN A 34 10.14 4.52 -16.76
N PRO A 35 11.30 4.06 -16.25
CA PRO A 35 11.81 2.73 -16.57
C PRO A 35 10.90 1.58 -16.08
N LEU A 36 9.94 1.90 -15.22
CA LEU A 36 8.99 0.95 -14.66
C LEU A 36 7.67 0.91 -15.45
N SER A 37 7.49 1.83 -16.41
CA SER A 37 6.22 1.97 -17.15
C SER A 37 5.87 0.75 -18.02
N GLY A 38 6.83 -0.14 -18.31
CA GLY A 38 6.61 -1.35 -19.07
C GLY A 38 6.27 -2.59 -18.24
N GLU A 39 6.70 -2.64 -16.98
CA GLU A 39 6.67 -3.88 -16.18
C GLU A 39 5.26 -4.32 -15.74
N MET A 40 4.34 -3.37 -15.56
CA MET A 40 2.95 -3.64 -15.18
C MET A 40 1.95 -3.12 -16.23
N GLN A 41 2.41 -2.76 -17.43
CA GLN A 41 1.51 -2.37 -18.51
C GLN A 41 0.90 -3.59 -19.18
N VAL A 42 -0.42 -3.59 -19.26
CA VAL A 42 -1.19 -4.63 -19.92
C VAL A 42 -1.97 -4.00 -21.07
N HIS A 43 -1.85 -4.56 -22.26
CA HIS A 43 -2.75 -4.22 -23.37
C HIS A 43 -4.12 -4.81 -23.09
N TRP A 44 -4.94 -4.07 -22.34
CA TRP A 44 -6.23 -4.54 -21.85
C TRP A 44 -7.25 -4.67 -22.98
N ASN A 45 -7.86 -5.84 -23.11
CA ASN A 45 -8.92 -6.16 -24.04
C ASN A 45 -9.68 -7.43 -23.58
N ASP A 46 -10.73 -7.80 -24.27
CA ASP A 46 -11.62 -8.92 -23.91
C ASP A 46 -10.92 -10.30 -23.92
N THR A 47 -9.75 -10.43 -24.55
CA THR A 47 -8.96 -11.69 -24.50
C THR A 47 -8.09 -11.79 -23.24
N VAL A 48 -7.89 -10.68 -22.52
CA VAL A 48 -7.17 -10.63 -21.25
C VAL A 48 -8.13 -10.76 -20.09
N GLY A 49 -9.23 -10.01 -20.10
CA GLY A 49 -10.21 -10.04 -19.01
C GLY A 49 -11.30 -9.01 -19.16
N HIS A 50 -12.22 -9.01 -18.21
CA HIS A 50 -13.34 -8.09 -18.12
C HIS A 50 -13.31 -7.32 -16.81
N ALA A 51 -13.80 -6.07 -16.84
CA ALA A 51 -13.90 -5.21 -15.68
C ALA A 51 -15.36 -4.82 -15.41
N TYR A 52 -15.75 -4.91 -14.15
CA TYR A 52 -17.07 -4.54 -13.65
C TYR A 52 -16.85 -3.47 -12.57
N SER A 53 -17.33 -2.25 -12.82
CA SER A 53 -17.05 -1.11 -11.96
C SER A 53 -18.25 -0.72 -11.10
N ASP A 54 -17.94 -0.05 -9.99
CA ASP A 54 -18.91 0.58 -9.09
C ASP A 54 -19.94 -0.37 -8.47
N ILE A 55 -19.53 -1.61 -8.19
CA ILE A 55 -20.38 -2.58 -7.50
C ILE A 55 -20.47 -2.19 -6.02
N ALA A 56 -21.69 -1.92 -5.54
CA ALA A 56 -21.93 -1.55 -4.15
C ALA A 56 -21.78 -2.76 -3.21
N TYR A 57 -21.12 -2.55 -2.05
CA TYR A 57 -21.02 -3.57 -1.01
C TYR A 57 -21.70 -3.16 0.30
N ASP A 58 -22.09 -1.89 0.44
CA ASP A 58 -22.87 -1.34 1.56
C ASP A 58 -23.68 -0.13 1.07
N ASP A 59 -24.47 0.47 1.93
CA ASP A 59 -25.43 1.56 1.60
C ASP A 59 -24.79 2.93 1.36
N LYS A 60 -23.52 3.13 1.79
CA LYS A 60 -22.83 4.40 1.59
C LYS A 60 -22.38 4.55 0.14
N GLU A 61 -22.49 5.78 -0.40
CA GLU A 61 -22.10 6.08 -1.79
C GLU A 61 -20.67 5.65 -2.14
N GLN A 62 -19.75 5.75 -1.18
CA GLN A 62 -18.33 5.41 -1.36
C GLN A 62 -18.05 3.90 -1.20
N ASN A 63 -18.98 3.13 -0.65
CA ASN A 63 -18.80 1.70 -0.40
C ASN A 63 -19.02 0.87 -1.69
N LYS A 64 -18.07 1.02 -2.62
CA LYS A 64 -18.07 0.35 -3.91
C LYS A 64 -16.73 -0.31 -4.18
N PHE A 65 -16.74 -1.30 -5.05
CA PHE A 65 -15.52 -1.93 -5.58
C PHE A 65 -15.59 -2.10 -7.08
N ASP A 66 -14.42 -2.24 -7.70
CA ASP A 66 -14.26 -2.68 -9.07
C ASP A 66 -13.74 -4.11 -9.06
N LEU A 67 -14.33 -4.96 -9.90
CA LEU A 67 -13.96 -6.36 -10.05
C LEU A 67 -13.41 -6.61 -11.45
N TYR A 68 -12.20 -7.15 -11.51
CA TYR A 68 -11.52 -7.54 -12.73
C TYR A 68 -11.40 -9.06 -12.75
N VAL A 69 -11.85 -9.69 -13.82
CA VAL A 69 -11.82 -11.15 -13.96
C VAL A 69 -11.08 -11.55 -15.23
N PRO A 70 -10.27 -12.64 -15.21
CA PRO A 70 -9.60 -13.15 -16.41
C PRO A 70 -10.60 -13.55 -17.48
N ALA A 71 -10.24 -13.45 -18.77
CA ALA A 71 -11.06 -13.95 -19.86
C ALA A 71 -11.25 -15.47 -19.81
N ASP A 72 -10.25 -16.20 -19.28
CA ASP A 72 -10.36 -17.65 -19.04
C ASP A 72 -11.13 -17.92 -17.74
N ASN A 73 -12.34 -18.42 -17.86
CA ASN A 73 -13.21 -18.84 -16.75
C ASN A 73 -13.37 -20.36 -16.64
N THR A 74 -12.44 -21.13 -17.20
CA THR A 74 -12.52 -22.60 -17.27
C THR A 74 -11.87 -23.31 -16.09
N LYS A 75 -11.13 -22.60 -15.23
CA LYS A 75 -10.46 -23.18 -14.07
C LYS A 75 -11.47 -23.55 -12.99
N LYS A 76 -11.14 -24.60 -12.23
CA LYS A 76 -11.97 -25.06 -11.10
C LYS A 76 -12.07 -24.02 -10.00
N SER A 77 -10.99 -23.25 -9.78
CA SER A 77 -10.93 -22.18 -8.80
C SER A 77 -9.92 -21.12 -9.18
N TYR A 78 -10.05 -19.95 -8.56
CA TYR A 78 -9.22 -18.78 -8.79
C TYR A 78 -8.73 -18.18 -7.46
N GLY A 79 -7.54 -17.60 -7.48
CA GLY A 79 -7.09 -16.71 -6.42
C GLY A 79 -7.67 -15.31 -6.61
N LEU A 80 -8.12 -14.70 -5.51
CA LEU A 80 -8.48 -13.28 -5.45
C LEU A 80 -7.28 -12.46 -4.99
N VAL A 81 -6.99 -11.36 -5.66
CA VAL A 81 -6.08 -10.34 -5.14
C VAL A 81 -6.86 -9.05 -4.90
N VAL A 82 -6.96 -8.63 -3.65
CA VAL A 82 -7.56 -7.35 -3.26
C VAL A 82 -6.47 -6.30 -3.20
N TYR A 83 -6.71 -5.14 -3.81
CA TYR A 83 -5.81 -4.00 -3.73
C TYR A 83 -6.55 -2.77 -3.19
N LEU A 84 -5.99 -2.17 -2.13
CA LEU A 84 -6.56 -1.04 -1.42
C LEU A 84 -5.78 0.23 -1.76
N HIS A 85 -6.49 1.27 -2.20
CA HIS A 85 -5.88 2.50 -2.67
C HIS A 85 -5.17 3.29 -1.56
N ALA A 86 -4.17 4.06 -1.96
CA ALA A 86 -3.49 5.03 -1.11
C ALA A 86 -4.35 6.29 -0.87
N GLY A 87 -3.79 7.30 -0.18
CA GLY A 87 -4.43 8.61 -0.04
C GLY A 87 -4.59 9.13 1.39
N GLY A 88 -3.78 8.64 2.34
CA GLY A 88 -3.73 9.16 3.72
C GLY A 88 -5.07 9.09 4.45
N PHE A 89 -5.93 8.14 4.11
CA PHE A 89 -7.27 7.93 4.67
C PHE A 89 -8.27 9.08 4.39
N SER A 90 -7.91 10.03 3.54
CA SER A 90 -8.71 11.23 3.25
C SER A 90 -8.92 11.50 1.76
N THR A 91 -8.17 10.83 0.90
CA THR A 91 -8.24 10.93 -0.57
C THR A 91 -8.02 9.57 -1.22
N GLY A 92 -8.10 9.51 -2.56
CA GLY A 92 -7.89 8.31 -3.35
C GLY A 92 -9.18 7.65 -3.80
N ASP A 93 -9.04 6.78 -4.78
CA ASP A 93 -10.14 5.98 -5.33
C ASP A 93 -9.60 4.66 -5.88
N LYS A 94 -10.43 3.61 -5.86
CA LYS A 94 -10.12 2.29 -6.39
C LYS A 94 -9.63 2.28 -7.85
N SER A 95 -10.03 3.28 -8.62
CA SER A 95 -9.61 3.45 -10.02
C SER A 95 -8.15 3.91 -10.18
N ASP A 96 -7.54 4.48 -9.13
CA ASP A 96 -6.13 4.91 -9.15
C ASP A 96 -5.20 3.71 -9.40
N ASP A 97 -5.60 2.53 -8.96
CA ASP A 97 -4.83 1.28 -9.05
C ASP A 97 -5.27 0.35 -10.20
N ALA A 98 -6.07 0.86 -11.16
CA ALA A 98 -6.60 0.06 -12.27
C ALA A 98 -5.51 -0.68 -13.08
N ASN A 99 -4.31 -0.12 -13.22
CA ASN A 99 -3.20 -0.78 -13.91
C ASN A 99 -2.67 -1.99 -13.14
N MET A 100 -2.59 -1.91 -11.81
CA MET A 100 -2.23 -3.02 -10.94
C MET A 100 -3.28 -4.14 -11.04
N LEU A 101 -4.57 -3.79 -10.99
CA LEU A 101 -5.65 -4.75 -11.08
C LEU A 101 -5.66 -5.47 -12.45
N LYS A 102 -5.46 -4.74 -13.55
CA LYS A 102 -5.32 -5.33 -14.90
C LYS A 102 -4.11 -6.25 -14.99
N TRP A 103 -2.98 -5.85 -14.41
CA TRP A 103 -1.76 -6.66 -14.39
C TRP A 103 -1.96 -7.97 -13.62
N LEU A 104 -2.57 -7.93 -12.44
CA LEU A 104 -2.91 -9.11 -11.66
C LEU A 104 -3.87 -10.03 -12.43
N THR A 105 -4.86 -9.44 -13.08
CA THR A 105 -5.84 -10.20 -13.91
C THR A 105 -5.20 -10.85 -15.11
N SER A 106 -4.23 -10.19 -15.75
CA SER A 106 -3.48 -10.78 -16.86
C SER A 106 -2.64 -12.00 -16.46
N LYS A 107 -2.37 -12.16 -15.16
CA LYS A 107 -1.71 -13.35 -14.58
C LYS A 107 -2.71 -14.46 -14.20
N GLY A 108 -4.00 -14.24 -14.44
CA GLY A 108 -5.06 -15.23 -14.21
C GLY A 108 -5.68 -15.18 -12.80
N TYR A 109 -5.45 -14.13 -12.04
CA TYR A 109 -6.15 -13.87 -10.79
C TYR A 109 -7.42 -13.05 -11.02
N VAL A 110 -8.43 -13.27 -10.20
CA VAL A 110 -9.49 -12.28 -10.00
C VAL A 110 -8.90 -11.15 -9.16
N ALA A 111 -9.12 -9.91 -9.55
CA ALA A 111 -8.60 -8.76 -8.83
C ALA A 111 -9.72 -7.78 -8.44
N ALA A 112 -9.66 -7.21 -7.24
CA ALA A 112 -10.65 -6.26 -6.77
C ALA A 112 -9.98 -5.02 -6.18
N GLY A 113 -10.38 -3.84 -6.65
CA GLY A 113 -10.06 -2.54 -6.03
C GLY A 113 -11.25 -2.08 -5.20
N ILE A 114 -11.03 -1.75 -3.93
CA ILE A 114 -12.11 -1.47 -2.98
C ILE A 114 -11.97 -0.05 -2.45
N ASN A 115 -13.06 0.75 -2.57
CA ASN A 115 -13.21 2.02 -1.90
C ASN A 115 -13.68 1.82 -0.45
N TYR A 116 -13.27 2.73 0.41
CA TYR A 116 -13.70 2.85 1.80
C TYR A 116 -14.05 4.30 2.10
N THR A 117 -14.83 4.54 3.15
CA THR A 117 -15.31 5.89 3.50
C THR A 117 -14.14 6.78 3.93
N LEU A 118 -13.79 7.75 3.10
CA LEU A 118 -12.72 8.70 3.35
C LEU A 118 -13.11 9.72 4.40
N ARG A 119 -12.16 10.04 5.30
CA ARG A 119 -12.34 11.10 6.27
C ARG A 119 -12.31 12.47 5.60
N ASN A 120 -13.38 13.22 5.74
CA ASN A 120 -13.52 14.59 5.26
C ASN A 120 -14.63 15.32 6.07
N GLU A 121 -14.97 16.53 5.67
CA GLU A 121 -16.00 17.33 6.35
C GLU A 121 -17.38 16.64 6.39
N ASN A 122 -17.69 15.82 5.38
CA ASN A 122 -18.97 15.09 5.30
C ASN A 122 -18.94 13.78 6.10
N ASN A 123 -17.74 13.24 6.39
CA ASN A 123 -17.51 11.98 7.12
C ASN A 123 -16.51 12.21 8.26
N PRO A 124 -16.79 13.09 9.23
CA PRO A 124 -15.85 13.44 10.29
C PRO A 124 -15.60 12.29 11.30
N GLU A 125 -16.47 11.28 11.31
CA GLU A 125 -16.36 10.09 12.14
C GLU A 125 -15.54 8.97 11.50
N ALA A 126 -15.21 9.08 10.20
CA ALA A 126 -14.39 8.08 9.51
C ALA A 126 -13.00 7.99 10.15
N SER A 127 -12.58 6.78 10.43
CA SER A 127 -11.31 6.44 11.09
C SER A 127 -10.67 5.24 10.40
N VAL A 128 -9.39 4.98 10.66
CA VAL A 128 -8.71 3.77 10.14
C VAL A 128 -9.45 2.50 10.60
N TYR A 129 -9.97 2.52 11.84
CA TYR A 129 -10.77 1.41 12.33
C TYR A 129 -12.05 1.20 11.52
N THR A 130 -12.86 2.25 11.32
CA THR A 130 -14.12 2.11 10.56
C THR A 130 -13.86 1.72 9.11
N MET A 131 -12.83 2.28 8.46
CA MET A 131 -12.39 1.87 7.12
C MET A 131 -12.02 0.39 7.05
N SER A 132 -11.27 -0.11 8.05
CA SER A 132 -10.91 -1.53 8.11
C SER A 132 -12.13 -2.44 8.26
N GLN A 133 -13.18 -2.01 8.98
CA GLN A 133 -14.43 -2.75 9.09
C GLN A 133 -15.22 -2.74 7.79
N GLU A 134 -15.17 -1.65 7.02
CA GLU A 134 -15.76 -1.57 5.68
C GLU A 134 -15.07 -2.53 4.70
N ILE A 135 -13.73 -2.61 4.72
CA ILE A 135 -12.99 -3.62 3.94
C ILE A 135 -13.43 -5.03 4.34
N LYS A 136 -13.56 -5.31 5.64
CA LYS A 136 -14.04 -6.62 6.11
C LYS A 136 -15.44 -6.96 5.59
N LYS A 137 -16.34 -5.98 5.53
CA LYS A 137 -17.70 -6.16 4.98
C LYS A 137 -17.70 -6.39 3.47
N SER A 138 -16.75 -5.81 2.73
CA SER A 138 -16.72 -5.88 1.27
C SER A 138 -16.36 -7.28 0.76
N ILE A 139 -15.48 -8.01 1.44
CA ILE A 139 -14.93 -9.29 0.95
C ILE A 139 -16.00 -10.37 0.68
N PRO A 140 -17.01 -10.59 1.54
CA PRO A 140 -18.11 -11.51 1.21
C PRO A 140 -18.87 -11.13 -0.05
N VAL A 141 -19.05 -9.81 -0.31
CA VAL A 141 -19.75 -9.31 -1.48
C VAL A 141 -18.90 -9.49 -2.74
N VAL A 142 -17.60 -9.18 -2.66
CA VAL A 142 -16.65 -9.44 -3.75
C VAL A 142 -16.66 -10.92 -4.14
N LYS A 143 -16.64 -11.81 -3.11
CA LYS A 143 -16.73 -13.26 -3.33
C LYS A 143 -18.02 -13.64 -4.08
N ALA A 144 -19.16 -13.17 -3.60
CA ALA A 144 -20.45 -13.48 -4.19
C ALA A 144 -20.59 -12.97 -5.64
N GLU A 145 -20.08 -11.76 -5.93
CA GLU A 145 -20.12 -11.22 -7.28
C GLU A 145 -19.19 -12.00 -8.24
N ALA A 146 -17.98 -12.38 -7.80
CA ALA A 146 -17.10 -13.22 -8.59
C ALA A 146 -17.73 -14.60 -8.88
N GLU A 147 -18.36 -15.23 -7.89
CA GLU A 147 -19.04 -16.52 -8.05
C GLU A 147 -20.24 -16.45 -9.01
N LYS A 148 -21.02 -15.35 -8.99
CA LYS A 148 -22.10 -15.12 -9.98
C LYS A 148 -21.58 -15.06 -11.43
N LEU A 149 -20.34 -14.58 -11.61
CA LEU A 149 -19.67 -14.53 -12.92
C LEU A 149 -18.96 -15.84 -13.27
N GLY A 150 -19.04 -16.88 -12.43
CA GLY A 150 -18.44 -18.19 -12.67
C GLY A 150 -17.03 -18.37 -12.10
N TYR A 151 -16.51 -17.43 -11.30
CA TYR A 151 -15.18 -17.51 -10.72
C TYR A 151 -15.27 -17.96 -9.24
N ASN A 152 -15.06 -19.26 -9.01
CA ASN A 152 -15.01 -19.80 -7.65
C ASN A 152 -13.70 -19.40 -6.96
N LEU A 153 -13.78 -18.67 -5.84
CA LEU A 153 -12.62 -18.15 -5.12
C LEU A 153 -12.27 -19.02 -3.92
N ASP A 154 -11.08 -19.60 -3.89
CA ASP A 154 -10.62 -20.51 -2.84
C ASP A 154 -9.42 -20.02 -2.04
N ARG A 155 -8.78 -18.93 -2.43
CA ARG A 155 -7.64 -18.31 -1.78
C ARG A 155 -7.56 -16.82 -2.09
N MET A 156 -6.95 -16.03 -1.20
CA MET A 156 -6.87 -14.59 -1.34
C MET A 156 -5.49 -14.06 -0.93
N ALA A 157 -4.98 -13.09 -1.69
CA ALA A 157 -3.98 -12.14 -1.24
C ALA A 157 -4.63 -10.77 -1.04
N ILE A 158 -4.15 -10.02 -0.07
CA ILE A 158 -4.58 -8.64 0.14
C ILE A 158 -3.38 -7.70 0.07
N SER A 159 -3.57 -6.52 -0.49
CA SER A 159 -2.49 -5.59 -0.76
C SER A 159 -2.97 -4.13 -0.74
N GLY A 160 -2.02 -3.22 -0.73
CA GLY A 160 -2.25 -1.79 -0.87
C GLY A 160 -0.99 -0.97 -0.72
N GLY A 161 -1.10 0.32 -1.02
CA GLY A 161 -0.03 1.30 -0.79
C GLY A 161 -0.42 2.29 0.29
N SER A 162 0.54 2.74 1.12
CA SER A 162 0.30 3.81 2.11
C SER A 162 -0.90 3.49 3.02
N ALA A 163 -1.95 4.32 3.04
CA ALA A 163 -3.18 4.05 3.78
C ALA A 163 -3.76 2.67 3.46
N GLY A 164 -3.82 2.30 2.18
CA GLY A 164 -4.26 0.97 1.74
C GLY A 164 -3.34 -0.15 2.24
N GLY A 165 -2.03 0.10 2.34
CA GLY A 165 -1.07 -0.84 2.92
C GLY A 165 -1.37 -1.15 4.39
N THR A 166 -1.64 -0.11 5.20
CA THR A 166 -2.08 -0.29 6.60
C THR A 166 -3.36 -1.13 6.69
N LEU A 167 -4.37 -0.81 5.87
CA LEU A 167 -5.64 -1.54 5.86
C LEU A 167 -5.46 -2.99 5.40
N ALA A 168 -4.57 -3.24 4.43
CA ALA A 168 -4.24 -4.59 3.98
C ALA A 168 -3.55 -5.42 5.08
N LEU A 169 -2.58 -4.84 5.77
CA LEU A 169 -1.91 -5.47 6.91
C LEU A 169 -2.90 -5.76 8.05
N LEU A 170 -3.81 -4.82 8.36
CA LEU A 170 -4.85 -5.05 9.37
C LEU A 170 -5.76 -6.23 9.01
N TYR A 171 -6.21 -6.30 7.76
CA TYR A 171 -7.02 -7.42 7.32
C TYR A 171 -6.25 -8.75 7.40
N ALA A 172 -4.99 -8.74 6.96
CA ALA A 172 -4.15 -9.93 6.89
C ALA A 172 -3.79 -10.52 8.26
N TYR A 173 -3.64 -9.68 9.30
CA TYR A 173 -3.21 -10.15 10.61
C TYR A 173 -4.34 -10.20 11.64
N ARG A 174 -5.30 -9.26 11.59
CA ARG A 174 -6.41 -9.18 12.53
C ARG A 174 -7.65 -9.94 12.07
N ASP A 175 -7.96 -9.86 10.78
CA ASP A 175 -9.26 -10.28 10.26
C ASP A 175 -9.20 -11.58 9.41
N ALA A 176 -8.00 -12.10 9.10
CA ALA A 176 -7.81 -13.26 8.23
C ALA A 176 -8.56 -14.52 8.67
N ASP A 177 -8.59 -14.81 9.98
CA ASP A 177 -9.24 -16.00 10.53
C ASP A 177 -10.76 -16.01 10.32
N THR A 178 -11.37 -14.84 10.13
CA THR A 178 -12.80 -14.68 9.87
C THR A 178 -13.13 -14.40 8.42
N SER A 179 -12.12 -14.42 7.54
CA SER A 179 -12.30 -14.17 6.12
C SER A 179 -13.07 -15.31 5.43
N PRO A 180 -14.06 -15.00 4.57
CA PRO A 180 -14.80 -16.01 3.80
C PRO A 180 -13.97 -16.67 2.69
N ILE A 181 -12.78 -16.14 2.42
CA ILE A 181 -11.77 -16.67 1.50
C ILE A 181 -10.46 -16.75 2.28
N PRO A 182 -9.82 -17.93 2.38
CA PRO A 182 -8.56 -18.06 3.10
C PRO A 182 -7.49 -17.08 2.62
N VAL A 183 -7.00 -16.21 3.50
CA VAL A 183 -5.89 -15.30 3.20
C VAL A 183 -4.60 -16.11 3.19
N LYS A 184 -3.81 -15.99 2.12
CA LYS A 184 -2.59 -16.75 1.90
C LYS A 184 -1.32 -15.93 1.99
N MET A 185 -1.41 -14.63 1.72
CA MET A 185 -0.31 -13.70 1.82
C MET A 185 -0.81 -12.25 1.86
N VAL A 186 0.06 -11.36 2.31
CA VAL A 186 -0.09 -9.91 2.16
C VAL A 186 1.15 -9.35 1.48
N PHE A 187 0.96 -8.38 0.58
CA PHE A 187 2.05 -7.58 0.05
C PHE A 187 1.67 -6.10 0.11
N GLU A 188 2.61 -5.26 0.53
CA GLU A 188 2.30 -3.85 0.73
C GLU A 188 3.51 -2.95 0.44
N MET A 189 3.23 -1.68 0.22
CA MET A 189 4.24 -0.63 0.09
C MET A 189 3.89 0.55 0.98
N VAL A 190 4.85 0.95 1.80
CA VAL A 190 4.87 2.19 2.61
C VAL A 190 3.64 2.39 3.51
N GLY A 191 2.97 1.31 3.92
CA GLY A 191 1.85 1.36 4.86
C GLY A 191 2.35 1.50 6.29
N PRO A 192 1.99 2.55 7.08
CA PRO A 192 2.43 2.66 8.47
C PRO A 192 1.89 1.51 9.32
N PRO A 193 2.77 0.67 9.90
CA PRO A 193 2.34 -0.49 10.68
C PRO A 193 2.12 -0.16 12.17
N SER A 194 2.52 1.05 12.62
CA SER A 194 2.48 1.47 14.02
C SER A 194 2.13 2.96 14.15
N PHE A 195 1.49 3.32 15.26
CA PHE A 195 1.02 4.67 15.57
C PHE A 195 1.51 5.15 16.93
N TYR A 196 2.79 4.90 17.24
CA TYR A 196 3.45 5.42 18.42
C TYR A 196 3.99 6.84 18.19
N PRO A 197 3.67 7.84 19.04
CA PRO A 197 4.03 9.23 18.82
C PRO A 197 5.51 9.48 18.59
N GLU A 198 6.38 8.74 19.27
CA GLU A 198 7.85 8.86 19.17
C GLU A 198 8.40 8.60 17.77
N ASP A 199 7.73 7.77 16.97
CA ASP A 199 8.14 7.48 15.61
C ASP A 199 7.56 8.47 14.58
N TRP A 200 6.63 9.33 15.00
CA TRP A 200 5.99 10.35 14.17
C TRP A 200 6.59 11.74 14.34
N ALA A 201 7.90 11.80 14.61
CA ALA A 201 8.64 13.05 14.80
C ALA A 201 8.59 14.00 13.59
N THR A 202 8.42 13.47 12.36
CA THR A 202 8.24 14.28 11.16
C THR A 202 7.00 15.19 11.21
N TYR A 203 6.04 14.83 12.06
CA TYR A 203 4.83 15.61 12.34
C TYR A 203 4.91 16.35 13.69
N GLY A 204 6.04 16.25 14.39
CA GLY A 204 6.24 16.85 15.71
C GLY A 204 5.45 16.18 16.84
N LEU A 205 4.95 14.95 16.61
CA LEU A 205 4.10 14.26 17.59
C LEU A 205 4.88 13.73 18.80
N ASP A 206 6.18 13.46 18.62
CA ASP A 206 7.11 13.08 19.68
C ASP A 206 7.33 14.18 20.72
N GLN A 207 7.13 15.45 20.34
CA GLN A 207 7.30 16.63 21.19
C GLN A 207 5.98 17.27 21.61
N ASN A 208 4.85 16.82 21.07
CA ASN A 208 3.53 17.39 21.33
C ASN A 208 2.51 16.29 21.66
N PRO A 209 2.44 15.86 22.94
CA PRO A 209 1.51 14.81 23.37
C PRO A 209 0.03 15.13 23.11
N GLU A 210 -0.35 16.41 23.15
CA GLU A 210 -1.73 16.82 22.89
C GLU A 210 -2.08 16.63 21.40
N ALA A 211 -1.20 17.05 20.48
CA ALA A 211 -1.38 16.82 19.06
C ALA A 211 -1.39 15.31 18.71
N ALA A 212 -0.53 14.53 19.36
CA ALA A 212 -0.49 13.08 19.19
C ALA A 212 -1.79 12.43 19.67
N ALA A 213 -2.25 12.78 20.88
CA ALA A 213 -3.51 12.26 21.42
C ALA A 213 -4.69 12.61 20.53
N ASN A 214 -4.77 13.83 20.02
CA ASN A 214 -5.83 14.29 19.12
C ASN A 214 -5.80 13.53 17.78
N LEU A 215 -4.63 13.43 17.13
CA LEU A 215 -4.51 12.75 15.83
C LEU A 215 -4.86 11.28 15.95
N PHE A 216 -4.28 10.57 16.95
CA PHE A 216 -4.50 9.15 17.08
C PHE A 216 -5.88 8.79 17.63
N SER A 217 -6.54 9.71 18.35
CA SER A 217 -7.97 9.57 18.64
C SER A 217 -8.80 9.54 17.38
N VAL A 218 -8.52 10.49 16.47
CA VAL A 218 -9.19 10.56 15.16
C VAL A 218 -8.94 9.30 14.33
N MET A 219 -7.69 8.84 14.27
CA MET A 219 -7.32 7.68 13.46
C MET A 219 -7.88 6.38 14.02
N SER A 220 -7.87 6.20 15.33
CA SER A 220 -8.37 4.97 15.98
C SER A 220 -9.90 4.96 16.14
N GLY A 221 -10.52 6.12 16.19
CA GLY A 221 -11.93 6.25 16.62
C GLY A 221 -12.13 6.12 18.13
N ASN A 222 -11.04 6.02 18.91
CA ASN A 222 -11.06 5.94 20.38
C ASN A 222 -10.67 7.27 20.99
N THR A 223 -11.14 7.54 22.21
CA THR A 223 -10.65 8.70 22.98
C THR A 223 -9.27 8.39 23.56
N ILE A 224 -8.26 9.15 23.13
CA ILE A 224 -6.89 9.08 23.64
C ILE A 224 -6.59 10.39 24.35
N THR A 225 -6.05 10.29 25.57
CA THR A 225 -5.64 11.46 26.38
C THR A 225 -4.12 11.46 26.56
N THR A 226 -3.54 12.60 26.85
CA THR A 226 -2.08 12.75 27.00
C THR A 226 -1.49 11.87 28.09
N ASP A 227 -2.26 11.60 29.14
CA ASP A 227 -1.83 10.73 30.25
C ASP A 227 -1.84 9.23 29.91
N MET A 228 -2.43 8.83 28.79
CA MET A 228 -2.37 7.46 28.27
C MET A 228 -1.07 7.17 27.53
N ILE A 229 -0.47 8.19 26.90
CA ILE A 229 0.74 8.02 26.08
C ILE A 229 1.87 7.38 26.89
N GLY A 230 2.46 6.30 26.32
CA GLY A 230 3.50 5.50 26.99
C GLY A 230 2.98 4.50 28.02
N LYS A 231 1.68 4.27 28.10
CA LYS A 231 1.06 3.29 29.01
C LYS A 231 0.26 2.23 28.24
N ALA A 232 -0.01 1.10 28.86
CA ALA A 232 -0.83 0.03 28.31
C ALA A 232 -2.23 0.45 27.84
N SER A 233 -2.78 1.52 28.42
CA SER A 233 -4.05 2.12 27.97
C SER A 233 -3.94 2.73 26.57
N TYR A 234 -2.77 3.31 26.23
CA TYR A 234 -2.50 3.80 24.88
C TYR A 234 -2.41 2.65 23.87
N ASP A 235 -1.65 1.59 24.22
CA ASP A 235 -1.50 0.41 23.38
C ASP A 235 -2.88 -0.20 23.06
N THR A 236 -3.74 -0.30 24.08
CA THR A 236 -5.12 -0.78 23.88
C THR A 236 -5.91 0.12 22.92
N ALA A 237 -5.77 1.44 23.04
CA ALA A 237 -6.53 2.40 22.25
C ALA A 237 -6.12 2.43 20.77
N VAL A 238 -4.83 2.17 20.45
CA VAL A 238 -4.32 2.15 19.06
C VAL A 238 -4.20 0.75 18.46
N LYS A 239 -4.46 -0.31 19.23
CA LYS A 239 -4.28 -1.69 18.80
C LYS A 239 -5.05 -2.00 17.51
N ASP A 240 -6.31 -1.59 17.44
CA ASP A 240 -7.19 -1.92 16.30
C ASP A 240 -6.79 -1.25 14.99
N ILE A 241 -5.87 -0.28 15.05
CA ILE A 241 -5.31 0.38 13.87
C ILE A 241 -3.83 0.08 13.64
N SER A 242 -3.17 -0.63 14.56
CA SER A 242 -1.74 -0.94 14.53
C SER A 242 -1.50 -2.40 14.10
N PRO A 243 -1.26 -2.65 12.79
CA PRO A 243 -1.13 -4.02 12.26
C PRO A 243 -0.15 -4.91 13.01
N PHE A 244 1.03 -4.38 13.38
CA PHE A 244 2.07 -5.19 14.03
C PHE A 244 1.62 -5.84 15.35
N MET A 245 0.64 -5.25 16.06
CA MET A 245 0.11 -5.76 17.34
C MET A 245 -0.77 -7.01 17.19
N TRP A 246 -1.06 -7.42 15.95
CA TRP A 246 -1.87 -8.58 15.62
C TRP A 246 -1.06 -9.73 15.03
N ILE A 247 0.25 -9.51 14.83
CA ILE A 247 1.12 -10.54 14.27
C ILE A 247 1.36 -11.63 15.30
N ASP A 248 1.11 -12.87 14.90
CA ASP A 248 1.40 -14.07 15.66
C ASP A 248 2.02 -15.15 14.75
N LYS A 249 2.31 -16.31 15.31
CA LYS A 249 2.91 -17.46 14.58
C LYS A 249 2.06 -18.02 13.44
N ASN A 250 0.77 -17.68 13.37
CA ASN A 250 -0.16 -18.12 12.33
C ASN A 250 -0.37 -17.05 11.25
N SER A 251 0.24 -15.87 11.43
CA SER A 251 0.13 -14.77 10.48
C SER A 251 0.66 -15.17 9.11
N VAL A 252 0.04 -14.61 8.07
CA VAL A 252 0.33 -14.98 6.68
C VAL A 252 1.67 -14.43 6.19
N PRO A 253 2.32 -15.10 5.21
CA PRO A 253 3.52 -14.60 4.55
C PRO A 253 3.39 -13.16 4.09
N THR A 254 4.43 -12.36 4.32
CA THR A 254 4.42 -10.92 4.11
C THR A 254 5.52 -10.46 3.18
N LEU A 255 5.19 -9.66 2.17
CA LEU A 255 6.15 -8.94 1.35
C LEU A 255 5.95 -7.44 1.56
N ALA A 256 6.98 -6.72 2.05
CA ALA A 256 6.88 -5.32 2.41
C ALA A 256 8.00 -4.47 1.78
N ALA A 257 7.68 -3.22 1.43
CA ALA A 257 8.64 -2.28 0.87
C ALA A 257 8.50 -0.88 1.48
N TYR A 258 9.62 -0.28 1.91
CA TYR A 258 9.62 1.04 2.54
C TYR A 258 10.80 1.91 2.09
N GLY A 259 10.55 3.19 1.94
CA GLY A 259 11.58 4.18 1.63
C GLY A 259 12.28 4.70 2.90
N LYS A 260 13.61 4.66 2.94
CA LYS A 260 14.40 5.09 4.09
C LYS A 260 14.19 6.57 4.47
N TYR A 261 13.84 7.40 3.48
CA TYR A 261 13.57 8.82 3.67
C TYR A 261 12.07 9.14 3.66
N ASP A 262 11.22 8.15 3.95
CA ASP A 262 9.78 8.36 4.05
C ASP A 262 9.46 9.29 5.23
N LYS A 263 8.78 10.40 4.92
CA LYS A 263 8.32 11.41 5.88
C LYS A 263 6.80 11.46 5.99
N VAL A 264 6.10 10.71 5.15
CA VAL A 264 4.64 10.62 5.15
C VAL A 264 4.20 9.47 6.05
N ALA A 265 4.67 8.24 5.77
CA ALA A 265 4.60 7.12 6.71
C ALA A 265 6.00 6.98 7.34
N PRO A 266 6.23 7.51 8.55
CA PRO A 266 7.59 7.63 9.07
C PRO A 266 8.32 6.29 9.10
N PHE A 267 9.50 6.24 8.49
CA PHE A 267 10.30 5.02 8.34
C PHE A 267 10.58 4.32 9.69
N GLY A 268 10.67 5.10 10.79
CA GLY A 268 10.86 4.56 12.14
C GLY A 268 9.79 3.55 12.57
N THR A 269 8.59 3.61 11.99
CA THR A 269 7.48 2.71 12.32
C THR A 269 7.70 1.28 11.82
N VAL A 270 8.53 1.09 10.77
CA VAL A 270 8.76 -0.19 10.10
C VAL A 270 9.40 -1.24 11.01
N LYS A 271 10.23 -0.81 11.98
CA LYS A 271 10.89 -1.69 12.93
C LYS A 271 9.91 -2.61 13.68
N TYR A 272 8.71 -2.10 14.00
CA TYR A 272 7.69 -2.88 14.72
C TYR A 272 7.14 -4.03 13.86
N LEU A 273 6.90 -3.75 12.58
CA LEU A 273 6.46 -4.79 11.64
C LEU A 273 7.50 -5.89 11.52
N ILE A 274 8.75 -5.51 11.23
CA ILE A 274 9.81 -6.49 10.97
C ILE A 274 10.13 -7.30 12.23
N ASN A 275 10.27 -6.64 13.39
CA ASN A 275 10.52 -7.33 14.67
C ASN A 275 9.38 -8.32 14.99
N ALA A 276 8.12 -7.91 14.83
CA ALA A 276 6.99 -8.80 15.11
C ALA A 276 6.94 -10.02 14.16
N LEU A 277 7.27 -9.83 12.87
CA LEU A 277 7.36 -10.94 11.91
C LEU A 277 8.52 -11.90 12.25
N GLU A 278 9.68 -11.37 12.62
CA GLU A 278 10.85 -12.15 13.04
C GLU A 278 10.58 -12.94 14.34
N GLU A 279 10.09 -12.28 15.39
CA GLU A 279 9.78 -12.87 16.69
C GLU A 279 8.75 -14.01 16.59
N ASN A 280 7.79 -13.91 15.67
CA ASN A 280 6.78 -14.92 15.44
C ASN A 280 7.16 -15.94 14.35
N ASN A 281 8.35 -15.84 13.75
CA ASN A 281 8.83 -16.68 12.66
C ASN A 281 7.88 -16.70 11.44
N VAL A 282 7.24 -15.59 11.15
CA VAL A 282 6.38 -15.42 9.98
C VAL A 282 7.26 -15.31 8.73
N PRO A 283 7.02 -16.10 7.66
CA PRO A 283 7.76 -15.95 6.41
C PRO A 283 7.58 -14.53 5.84
N HIS A 284 8.67 -13.82 5.61
CA HIS A 284 8.61 -12.48 5.05
C HIS A 284 9.85 -12.11 4.25
N ASP A 285 9.67 -11.21 3.29
CA ASP A 285 10.73 -10.47 2.62
C ASP A 285 10.48 -8.97 2.77
N TYR A 286 11.51 -8.23 3.14
CA TYR A 286 11.48 -6.80 3.36
C TYR A 286 12.46 -6.08 2.43
N PHE A 287 11.99 -5.05 1.74
CA PHE A 287 12.77 -4.22 0.84
C PHE A 287 12.92 -2.81 1.42
N GLU A 288 14.12 -2.47 1.90
CA GLU A 288 14.48 -1.09 2.24
C GLU A 288 14.96 -0.37 0.98
N PHE A 289 14.31 0.73 0.61
CA PHE A 289 14.66 1.58 -0.52
C PHE A 289 15.54 2.73 -0.04
N PRO A 290 16.89 2.63 -0.16
CA PRO A 290 17.83 3.46 0.57
C PRO A 290 17.91 4.91 0.09
N HIS A 291 17.40 5.23 -1.10
CA HIS A 291 17.42 6.58 -1.68
C HIS A 291 16.02 7.17 -1.90
N SER A 292 14.99 6.44 -1.48
CA SER A 292 13.59 6.81 -1.74
C SER A 292 12.88 7.29 -0.48
N GLY A 293 11.88 8.14 -0.68
CA GLY A 293 10.85 8.46 0.30
C GLY A 293 9.58 7.65 0.06
N HIS A 294 8.43 8.24 0.35
CA HIS A 294 7.13 7.58 0.28
C HIS A 294 6.76 6.99 -1.09
N GLY A 295 7.21 7.58 -2.17
CA GLY A 295 6.89 7.12 -3.53
C GLY A 295 7.84 6.03 -4.08
N LEU A 296 8.86 5.58 -3.34
CA LEU A 296 9.85 4.58 -3.76
C LEU A 296 10.56 4.86 -5.11
N GLN A 297 10.57 6.11 -5.55
CA GLN A 297 10.85 6.53 -6.93
C GLN A 297 12.33 6.65 -7.30
N ASN A 298 13.26 6.50 -6.36
CA ASN A 298 14.70 6.74 -6.62
C ASN A 298 15.51 5.43 -6.74
N ASP A 299 14.91 4.27 -6.49
CA ASP A 299 15.56 2.97 -6.46
C ASP A 299 14.95 1.99 -7.47
N ASN A 300 14.87 2.39 -8.76
CA ASN A 300 14.17 1.64 -9.80
C ASN A 300 14.61 0.17 -9.92
N LYS A 301 15.91 -0.12 -9.78
CA LYS A 301 16.40 -1.51 -9.83
C LYS A 301 15.89 -2.36 -8.66
N LEU A 302 15.74 -1.74 -7.50
CA LEU A 302 15.23 -2.42 -6.32
C LEU A 302 13.71 -2.62 -6.44
N TYR A 303 13.02 -1.65 -7.06
CA TYR A 303 11.61 -1.80 -7.37
C TYR A 303 11.35 -2.98 -8.30
N LEU A 304 12.16 -3.17 -9.35
CA LEU A 304 12.07 -4.35 -10.22
C LEU A 304 12.26 -5.66 -9.45
N LYS A 305 13.24 -5.71 -8.54
CA LYS A 305 13.43 -6.87 -7.66
C LYS A 305 12.25 -7.13 -6.73
N TYR A 306 11.60 -6.06 -6.24
CA TYR A 306 10.37 -6.20 -5.47
C TYR A 306 9.26 -6.83 -6.33
N ILE A 307 9.08 -6.40 -7.59
CA ILE A 307 8.11 -6.99 -8.51
C ILE A 307 8.46 -8.45 -8.87
N GLU A 308 9.73 -8.77 -9.06
CA GLU A 308 10.19 -10.16 -9.23
C GLU A 308 9.82 -11.00 -8.00
N LYS A 309 10.10 -10.49 -6.80
CA LYS A 309 9.75 -11.17 -5.54
C LYS A 309 8.23 -11.29 -5.35
N LEU A 310 7.46 -10.28 -5.75
CA LEU A 310 6.00 -10.36 -5.75
C LEU A 310 5.50 -11.49 -6.66
N ASN A 311 6.07 -11.66 -7.85
CA ASN A 311 5.73 -12.79 -8.72
C ASN A 311 6.03 -14.15 -8.05
N GLU A 312 7.21 -14.29 -7.40
CA GLU A 312 7.56 -15.51 -6.65
C GLU A 312 6.55 -15.78 -5.52
N TYR A 313 6.13 -14.75 -4.79
CA TYR A 313 5.13 -14.87 -3.72
C TYR A 313 3.75 -15.27 -4.27
N LEU A 314 3.31 -14.63 -5.36
CA LEU A 314 2.05 -14.97 -6.01
C LEU A 314 2.06 -16.43 -6.52
N GLU A 315 3.14 -16.89 -7.15
CA GLU A 315 3.28 -18.27 -7.58
C GLU A 315 3.28 -19.25 -6.40
N ARG A 316 4.03 -18.94 -5.35
CA ARG A 316 4.20 -19.82 -4.20
C ARG A 316 2.96 -19.95 -3.34
N TYR A 317 2.29 -18.85 -3.05
CA TYR A 317 1.18 -18.81 -2.09
C TYR A 317 -0.21 -18.71 -2.72
N MET A 318 -0.27 -18.25 -3.98
CA MET A 318 -1.52 -18.05 -4.72
C MET A 318 -1.61 -18.91 -5.98
N GLY A 319 -0.58 -19.73 -6.27
CA GLY A 319 -0.63 -20.71 -7.37
C GLY A 319 -1.76 -21.72 -7.18
N SER A 320 -2.38 -22.19 -8.27
CA SER A 320 -3.31 -23.34 -8.23
C SER A 320 -2.50 -24.62 -8.03
N GLU A 321 -2.95 -25.50 -7.12
CA GLU A 321 -2.46 -26.87 -7.04
C GLU A 321 -2.81 -27.67 -8.31
#